data_197d945a7abee25c445a2f4fa229d049
#
_entry.id   197d945a7abee25c445a2f4fa229d049
#
_cell.length_a   1.000
_cell.length_b   1.000
_cell.length_c   1.000
_cell.angle_alpha   90.00
_cell.angle_beta   90.00
_cell.angle_gamma   90.00
#
_symmetry.space_group_name_H-M   'P 1'
#
loop_
_entity.id
_entity.type
_entity.pdbx_description
1 polymer ?
#
loop_
_entity_poly.entity_id
_entity_poly.type
_entity_poly.pdbx_seq_one_letter_code
_entity_poly.pdbx_strand_id
1 'polypeptide(L)'
;MRVILYSKSDCHLCDAFHFELLDLQSELGFAYEQRYLQKGDPLFAEFSGHFPLVDIETSATQPTRLIDLTSQRQLRTEIKQAAGLAALMQAI
;
A
#
# COMPACT_ATOMS: atom_id res chain seq x y z
N MET A 1 9.13 -8.22 1.81
CA MET A 1 7.94 -7.36 1.97
C MET A 1 7.25 -7.22 0.62
N ARG A 2 5.96 -7.27 0.62
CA ARG A 2 5.13 -7.06 -0.56
C ARG A 2 4.09 -5.99 -0.26
N VAL A 3 3.87 -5.08 -1.20
CA VAL A 3 2.90 -3.99 -1.05
C VAL A 3 1.86 -4.11 -2.16
N ILE A 4 0.59 -4.01 -1.79
CA ILE A 4 -0.53 -4.06 -2.72
C ILE A 4 -1.31 -2.77 -2.60
N LEU A 5 -1.46 -2.05 -3.70
CA LEU A 5 -2.30 -0.86 -3.77
C LEU A 5 -3.64 -1.23 -4.40
N TYR A 6 -4.73 -0.98 -3.68
CA TYR A 6 -6.08 -1.12 -4.22
C TYR A 6 -6.55 0.25 -4.67
N SER A 7 -6.80 0.38 -5.97
CA SER A 7 -7.21 1.61 -6.62
C SER A 7 -8.59 1.47 -7.24
N LYS A 8 -9.19 2.60 -7.60
CA LYS A 8 -10.43 2.64 -8.38
C LYS A 8 -10.28 3.71 -9.46
N SER A 9 -11.20 3.71 -10.43
CA SER A 9 -11.23 4.75 -11.47
C SER A 9 -11.56 6.11 -10.85
N ASP A 10 -11.14 7.19 -11.51
CA ASP A 10 -11.39 8.57 -11.11
C ASP A 10 -10.91 8.89 -9.69
N CYS A 11 -9.73 8.39 -9.35
CA CYS A 11 -9.14 8.58 -8.04
C CYS A 11 -7.73 9.18 -8.20
N HIS A 12 -7.61 10.50 -8.05
CA HIS A 12 -6.32 11.19 -8.18
C HIS A 12 -5.33 10.76 -7.10
N LEU A 13 -5.81 10.53 -5.89
CA LEU A 13 -4.95 10.11 -4.79
C LEU A 13 -4.44 8.68 -5.03
N CYS A 14 -5.25 7.81 -5.64
CA CYS A 14 -4.81 6.48 -6.03
C CYS A 14 -3.65 6.55 -7.02
N ASP A 15 -3.75 7.44 -8.01
CA ASP A 15 -2.68 7.64 -8.99
C ASP A 15 -1.40 8.17 -8.32
N ALA A 16 -1.56 9.14 -7.43
CA ALA A 16 -0.43 9.69 -6.68
C ALA A 16 0.26 8.62 -5.83
N PHE A 17 -0.51 7.75 -5.18
CA PHE A 17 0.03 6.65 -4.39
C PHE A 17 0.76 5.63 -5.25
N HIS A 18 0.22 5.36 -6.44
CA HIS A 18 0.87 4.44 -7.37
C HIS A 18 2.28 4.92 -7.72
N PHE A 19 2.42 6.19 -8.11
CA PHE A 19 3.72 6.75 -8.46
C PHE A 19 4.66 6.79 -7.25
N GLU A 20 4.16 7.13 -6.07
CA GLU A 20 4.97 7.11 -4.85
C GLU A 20 5.46 5.71 -4.52
N LEU A 21 4.62 4.70 -4.70
CA LEU A 21 5.00 3.31 -4.45
C LEU A 21 6.01 2.80 -5.46
N LEU A 22 5.94 3.24 -6.72
CA LEU A 22 6.99 2.91 -7.70
C LEU A 22 8.33 3.51 -7.30
N ASP A 23 8.36 4.75 -6.83
CA ASP A 23 9.58 5.38 -6.33
C ASP A 23 10.13 4.62 -5.12
N LEU A 24 9.27 4.30 -4.17
CA LEU A 24 9.65 3.55 -2.97
C LEU A 24 10.13 2.15 -3.31
N GLN A 25 9.52 1.49 -4.28
CA GLN A 25 9.97 0.19 -4.75
C GLN A 25 11.40 0.26 -5.29
N SER A 26 11.68 1.28 -6.07
CA SER A 26 13.03 1.50 -6.61
C SER A 26 14.06 1.72 -5.50
N GLU A 27 13.65 2.41 -4.44
CA GLU A 27 14.51 2.75 -3.30
C GLU A 27 14.70 1.58 -2.33
N LEU A 28 13.63 0.83 -2.04
CA LEU A 28 13.60 -0.16 -0.97
C LEU A 28 13.58 -1.61 -1.44
N GLY A 29 13.21 -1.87 -2.69
CA GLY A 29 13.32 -3.19 -3.29
C GLY A 29 12.22 -4.19 -2.95
N PHE A 30 11.04 -3.75 -2.49
CA PHE A 30 9.94 -4.66 -2.19
C PHE A 30 9.17 -5.07 -3.45
N ALA A 31 8.40 -6.16 -3.36
CA ALA A 31 7.47 -6.55 -4.41
C ALA A 31 6.24 -5.64 -4.38
N TYR A 32 5.78 -5.21 -5.54
CA TYR A 32 4.66 -4.28 -5.63
C TYR A 32 3.63 -4.77 -6.64
N GLU A 33 2.35 -4.63 -6.27
CA GLU A 33 1.22 -4.96 -7.14
C GLU A 33 0.15 -3.89 -6.98
N GLN A 34 -0.46 -3.48 -8.10
CA GLN A 34 -1.63 -2.60 -8.10
C GLN A 34 -2.84 -3.40 -8.57
N ARG A 35 -3.95 -3.29 -7.84
CA ARG A 35 -5.22 -3.93 -8.18
C ARG A 35 -6.29 -2.86 -8.32
N TYR A 36 -6.96 -2.84 -9.47
CA TYR A 36 -8.10 -1.97 -9.70
C TYR A 36 -9.37 -2.70 -9.28
N LEU A 37 -10.17 -2.04 -8.43
CA LEU A 37 -11.44 -2.57 -7.96
C LEU A 37 -12.59 -1.87 -8.69
N GLN A 38 -13.65 -2.60 -8.95
CA GLN A 38 -14.85 -2.14 -9.66
C GLN A 38 -16.08 -2.39 -8.80
N LYS A 39 -17.20 -1.74 -9.15
CA LYS A 39 -18.48 -2.04 -8.55
C LYS A 39 -18.76 -3.53 -8.72
N GLY A 40 -19.15 -4.19 -7.64
CA GLY A 40 -19.35 -5.62 -7.61
C GLY A 40 -18.24 -6.38 -6.88
N ASP A 41 -17.04 -5.81 -6.77
CA ASP A 41 -16.01 -6.39 -5.93
C ASP A 41 -16.39 -6.20 -4.47
N PRO A 42 -16.28 -7.24 -3.61
CA PRO A 42 -16.61 -7.10 -2.20
C PRO A 42 -15.82 -6.00 -1.49
N LEU A 43 -14.53 -5.87 -1.80
CA LEU A 43 -13.70 -4.82 -1.20
C LEU A 43 -14.13 -3.43 -1.64
N PHE A 44 -14.64 -3.28 -2.86
CA PHE A 44 -15.13 -1.99 -3.33
C PHE A 44 -16.28 -1.48 -2.46
N ALA A 45 -17.25 -2.36 -2.16
CA ALA A 45 -18.39 -2.01 -1.33
C ALA A 45 -17.98 -1.77 0.13
N GLU A 46 -17.13 -2.66 0.66
CA GLU A 46 -16.70 -2.61 2.06
C GLU A 46 -15.93 -1.34 2.39
N PHE A 47 -15.07 -0.89 1.47
CA PHE A 47 -14.21 0.27 1.71
C PHE A 47 -14.60 1.48 0.86
N SER A 48 -15.86 1.57 0.45
CA SER A 48 -16.36 2.74 -0.28
C SER A 48 -16.07 4.02 0.50
N GLY A 49 -15.44 5.00 -0.16
CA GLY A 49 -15.04 6.25 0.47
C GLY A 49 -13.69 6.22 1.19
N HIS A 50 -13.02 5.06 1.22
CA HIS A 50 -11.73 4.91 1.90
C HIS A 50 -10.56 4.58 0.95
N PHE A 51 -10.77 4.72 -0.35
CA PHE A 51 -9.69 4.50 -1.31
C PHE A 51 -8.72 5.68 -1.34
N PRO A 52 -7.42 5.44 -1.59
CA PRO A 52 -6.79 4.15 -1.86
C PRO A 52 -6.54 3.32 -0.60
N LEU A 53 -6.50 1.98 -0.75
CA LEU A 53 -6.09 1.07 0.30
C LEU A 53 -4.69 0.55 -0.01
N VAL A 54 -3.87 0.38 1.02
CA VAL A 54 -2.51 -0.17 0.86
C VAL A 54 -2.33 -1.32 1.83
N ASP A 55 -2.09 -2.51 1.31
CA ASP A 55 -1.77 -3.68 2.13
C ASP A 55 -0.26 -3.90 2.14
N ILE A 56 0.28 -4.12 3.31
CA ILE A 56 1.69 -4.45 3.50
C ILE A 56 1.76 -5.88 4.04
N GLU A 57 2.41 -6.77 3.29
CA GLU A 57 2.61 -8.15 3.66
C GLU A 57 4.08 -8.40 3.96
N THR A 58 4.36 -9.00 5.12
CA THR A 58 5.70 -9.46 5.47
C THR A 58 5.61 -10.92 5.89
N SER A 59 6.73 -11.64 5.85
CA SER A 59 6.74 -13.04 6.27
C SER A 59 6.58 -13.22 7.78
N ALA A 60 6.73 -12.18 8.56
CA ALA A 60 6.81 -12.25 10.02
C ALA A 60 5.52 -11.86 10.73
N THR A 61 4.60 -11.17 10.07
CA THR A 61 3.39 -10.63 10.69
C THR A 61 2.18 -10.83 9.78
N GLN A 62 1.00 -10.65 10.35
CA GLN A 62 -0.24 -10.57 9.58
C GLN A 62 -0.18 -9.37 8.64
N PRO A 63 -0.82 -9.44 7.46
CA PRO A 63 -0.88 -8.29 6.58
C PRO A 63 -1.49 -7.07 7.29
N THR A 64 -0.89 -5.92 7.06
CA THR A 64 -1.36 -4.65 7.60
C THR A 64 -2.05 -3.87 6.49
N ARG A 65 -3.27 -3.43 6.75
CA ARG A 65 -4.02 -2.59 5.80
C ARG A 65 -4.02 -1.15 6.26
N LEU A 66 -3.50 -0.28 5.42
CA LEU A 66 -3.51 1.16 5.64
C LEU A 66 -4.73 1.74 4.93
N ILE A 67 -5.56 2.45 5.69
CA ILE A 67 -6.74 3.15 5.18
C ILE A 67 -6.67 4.61 5.61
N ASP A 68 -7.42 5.44 4.90
CA ASP A 68 -7.55 6.87 5.24
C ASP A 68 -6.24 7.65 5.24
N LEU A 69 -5.24 7.18 4.51
CA LEU A 69 -4.06 7.99 4.24
C LEU A 69 -4.44 9.11 3.28
N THR A 70 -4.05 10.33 3.58
CA THR A 70 -4.47 11.51 2.83
C THR A 70 -3.36 12.15 2.01
N SER A 71 -2.11 11.68 2.15
CA SER A 71 -0.98 12.26 1.43
C SER A 71 0.08 11.23 1.08
N GLN A 72 0.85 11.55 0.04
CA GLN A 72 2.02 10.75 -0.34
C GLN A 72 3.06 10.69 0.79
N ARG A 73 3.18 11.77 1.55
CA ARG A 73 4.12 11.83 2.68
C ARG A 73 3.75 10.81 3.76
N GLN A 74 2.47 10.70 4.11
CA GLN A 74 2.01 9.71 5.07
C GLN A 74 2.30 8.29 4.57
N LEU A 75 1.99 8.02 3.29
CA LEU A 75 2.27 6.72 2.69
C LEU A 75 3.76 6.40 2.76
N ARG A 76 4.62 7.34 2.39
CA ARG A 76 6.06 7.15 2.40
C ARG A 76 6.57 6.81 3.80
N THR A 77 6.09 7.52 4.81
CA THR A 77 6.47 7.27 6.21
C THR A 77 6.08 5.85 6.63
N GLU A 78 4.84 5.44 6.35
CA GLU A 78 4.35 4.11 6.72
C GLU A 78 5.14 3.00 6.01
N ILE A 79 5.42 3.15 4.73
CA ILE A 79 6.16 2.13 3.97
C ILE A 79 7.60 2.03 4.48
N LYS A 80 8.25 3.15 4.75
CA LYS A 80 9.62 3.14 5.27
C LYS A 80 9.70 2.51 6.66
N GLN A 81 8.73 2.79 7.52
CA GLN A 81 8.67 2.16 8.83
C GLN A 81 8.49 0.64 8.71
N ALA A 82 7.59 0.20 7.85
CA ALA A 82 7.37 -1.23 7.63
C ALA A 82 8.61 -1.91 7.07
N ALA A 83 9.30 -1.29 6.13
CA ALA A 83 10.53 -1.83 5.55
C ALA A 83 11.65 -1.92 6.61
N GLY A 84 11.75 -0.91 7.46
CA GLY A 84 12.73 -0.91 8.56
C GLY A 84 12.49 -2.03 9.56
N LEU A 85 11.23 -2.24 9.95
CA LEU A 85 10.86 -3.33 10.85
C LEU A 85 11.12 -4.70 10.22
N ALA A 86 10.77 -4.86 8.94
CA ALA A 86 11.02 -6.13 8.23
C ALA A 86 12.52 -6.43 8.16
N ALA A 87 13.35 -5.43 7.90
CA ALA A 87 14.81 -5.59 7.87
C ALA A 87 15.38 -5.99 9.23
N LEU A 88 14.88 -5.39 10.30
CA LEU A 88 15.28 -5.73 11.66
C LEU A 88 14.93 -7.17 12.01
N MET A 89 13.75 -7.63 11.62
CA MET A 89 13.30 -8.99 11.89
C MET A 89 14.10 -10.02 11.09
N GLN A 90 14.58 -9.66 9.90
CA GLN A 90 15.42 -10.54 9.10
C GLN A 90 16.88 -10.60 9.59
N ALA A 91 17.32 -9.60 10.32
CA ALA A 91 18.67 -9.52 10.85
C ALA A 91 18.90 -10.40 12.10
N ILE A 92 17.85 -10.90 12.68
CA ILE A 92 17.88 -11.80 13.82
C ILE A 92 17.82 -13.25 13.31
#